data_c235ff02c4ec436a92efffb93ae5fcd5
#
_entry.id   c235ff02c4ec436a92efffb93ae5fcd5
#
_cell.length_a   1.000
_cell.length_b   1.000
_cell.length_c   1.000
_cell.angle_alpha   90.00
_cell.angle_beta   90.00
_cell.angle_gamma   90.00
#
_symmetry.space_group_name_H-M   'P 1'
#
loop_
_entity.id
_entity.type
_entity.pdbx_description
1 polymer ?
#
loop_
_entity_poly.entity_id
_entity_poly.type
_entity_poly.pdbx_seq_one_letter_code
_entity_poly.pdbx_strand_id
1 'polypeptide(L)'
;KTALSQSKFDMEILEAGAKGHFYLELVTREEDRATGREEEMEQELARIFQGIQAGEIRIGSKKTRGFGQFKIESIGEKNYTKDNYLEYADAYDEARWENCENVLKEWLDQSGWIPKMVQIEVPLQLKGGISIRQYAARKGEPDFTQLTDHGIPVVPGTSFAGAIRHRIKTILQELKNTGATLPKEYSEIIDIAFGYVDKKRACSSNIIINESEIKNAKQLTMMRTGVSRLESAVKDGALYKEKTYVDGKLSLKARVKKGKCPEDEKWIIGVLLLALKDLQNGFLAVGGQTAIGRGLFSADGPIRIDGKEGLEDTYIAEAIKNMRMNGGGK
;
A
#
# COMPACT_ATOMS: atom_id res chain seq x y z
N LYS A 1 -20.67 2.32 7.71
CA LYS A 1 -21.07 1.28 6.74
C LYS A 1 -20.86 -0.07 7.41
N THR A 2 -21.89 -0.90 7.50
CA THR A 2 -21.81 -2.29 7.94
C THR A 2 -21.31 -3.16 6.80
N ALA A 3 -20.55 -4.21 7.10
CA ALA A 3 -20.18 -5.21 6.13
C ALA A 3 -21.46 -5.88 5.54
N LEU A 4 -21.40 -6.21 4.26
CA LEU A 4 -22.47 -6.98 3.64
C LEU A 4 -22.57 -8.34 4.33
N SER A 5 -23.80 -8.88 4.44
CA SER A 5 -24.02 -10.24 4.92
C SER A 5 -23.18 -11.22 4.10
N GLN A 6 -22.55 -12.19 4.75
CA GLN A 6 -21.68 -13.22 4.14
C GLN A 6 -20.36 -12.69 3.50
N SER A 7 -19.95 -11.46 3.79
CA SER A 7 -18.68 -10.91 3.29
C SER A 7 -17.48 -11.17 4.22
N LYS A 8 -17.71 -11.82 5.36
CA LYS A 8 -16.64 -12.24 6.28
C LYS A 8 -15.99 -13.51 5.73
N PHE A 9 -14.68 -13.49 5.65
CA PHE A 9 -13.87 -14.67 5.31
C PHE A 9 -12.60 -14.65 6.14
N ASP A 10 -12.11 -15.82 6.46
CA ASP A 10 -10.83 -16.00 7.12
C ASP A 10 -9.76 -16.32 6.06
N MET A 11 -8.53 -16.01 6.38
CA MET A 11 -7.42 -16.14 5.45
C MET A 11 -6.18 -16.57 6.22
N GLU A 12 -5.55 -17.60 5.75
CA GLU A 12 -4.22 -18.01 6.21
C GLU A 12 -3.16 -17.21 5.44
N ILE A 13 -2.21 -16.64 6.14
CA ILE A 13 -1.14 -15.81 5.58
C ILE A 13 0.20 -16.21 6.18
N LEU A 14 1.27 -16.01 5.43
CA LEU A 14 2.62 -15.96 5.98
C LEU A 14 2.84 -14.57 6.57
N GLU A 15 3.22 -14.53 7.84
CA GLU A 15 3.47 -13.28 8.56
C GLU A 15 4.79 -12.64 8.12
N ALA A 16 4.90 -11.34 8.37
CA ALA A 16 6.14 -10.60 8.16
C ALA A 16 7.27 -11.20 9.01
N GLY A 17 8.47 -11.28 8.43
CA GLY A 17 9.64 -11.87 9.08
C GLY A 17 9.87 -13.35 8.75
N ALA A 18 8.94 -14.02 8.07
CA ALA A 18 9.19 -15.35 7.54
C ALA A 18 10.33 -15.29 6.50
N LYS A 19 11.26 -16.25 6.59
CA LYS A 19 12.40 -16.38 5.70
C LYS A 19 12.33 -17.73 4.97
N GLY A 20 12.91 -17.75 3.77
CA GLY A 20 12.99 -18.96 2.97
C GLY A 20 14.06 -18.86 1.91
N HIS A 21 14.43 -19.99 1.34
CA HIS A 21 15.35 -20.09 0.23
C HIS A 21 14.59 -20.25 -1.08
N PHE A 22 15.14 -19.67 -2.12
CA PHE A 22 14.61 -19.74 -3.46
C PHE A 22 15.75 -20.11 -4.41
N TYR A 23 15.55 -21.16 -5.19
CA TYR A 23 16.51 -21.61 -6.18
C TYR A 23 16.04 -21.20 -7.57
N LEU A 24 16.94 -20.64 -8.33
CA LEU A 24 16.70 -20.21 -9.71
C LEU A 24 17.85 -20.72 -10.57
N GLU A 25 17.51 -21.23 -11.72
CA GLU A 25 18.46 -21.73 -12.70
C GLU A 25 18.33 -20.92 -13.99
N LEU A 26 19.45 -20.40 -14.45
CA LEU A 26 19.59 -19.75 -15.75
C LEU A 26 20.38 -20.69 -16.66
N VAL A 27 19.71 -21.21 -17.69
CA VAL A 27 20.35 -22.11 -18.66
C VAL A 27 20.69 -21.33 -19.91
N THR A 28 21.97 -21.25 -20.23
CA THR A 28 22.49 -20.60 -21.45
C THR A 28 23.15 -21.63 -22.37
N ARG A 29 23.11 -21.39 -23.66
CA ARG A 29 23.72 -22.20 -24.71
C ARG A 29 24.91 -21.48 -25.33
N GLU A 30 25.78 -22.22 -26.03
CA GLU A 30 26.92 -21.62 -26.76
C GLU A 30 26.45 -20.56 -27.78
N GLU A 31 25.27 -20.77 -28.39
CA GLU A 31 24.66 -19.79 -29.32
C GLU A 31 24.24 -18.49 -28.62
N ASP A 32 23.78 -18.56 -27.39
CA ASP A 32 23.36 -17.40 -26.60
C ASP A 32 24.59 -16.52 -26.27
N ARG A 33 25.71 -17.13 -25.94
CA ARG A 33 27.00 -16.44 -25.73
C ARG A 33 27.52 -15.77 -27.00
N ALA A 34 27.47 -16.49 -28.13
CA ALA A 34 27.94 -15.97 -29.39
C ALA A 34 27.14 -14.78 -29.92
N THR A 35 25.86 -14.68 -29.53
CA THR A 35 24.92 -13.61 -29.95
C THR A 35 24.75 -12.49 -28.94
N GLY A 36 25.37 -12.55 -27.74
CA GLY A 36 25.17 -11.59 -26.65
C GLY A 36 23.85 -11.77 -25.93
N ARG A 37 23.11 -12.82 -26.21
CA ARG A 37 21.80 -13.10 -25.57
C ARG A 37 21.93 -13.51 -24.09
N GLU A 38 23.06 -14.11 -23.71
CA GLU A 38 23.35 -14.45 -22.32
C GLU A 38 23.34 -13.19 -21.44
N GLU A 39 24.02 -12.12 -21.86
CA GLU A 39 24.04 -10.82 -21.16
C GLU A 39 22.65 -10.17 -21.08
N GLU A 40 21.84 -10.30 -22.14
CA GLU A 40 20.45 -9.84 -22.10
C GLU A 40 19.61 -10.60 -21.07
N MET A 41 19.77 -11.93 -20.99
CA MET A 41 19.06 -12.78 -20.03
C MET A 41 19.48 -12.45 -18.58
N GLU A 42 20.77 -12.26 -18.33
CA GLU A 42 21.28 -11.83 -17.03
C GLU A 42 20.73 -10.44 -16.63
N GLN A 43 20.71 -9.51 -17.58
CA GLN A 43 20.16 -8.19 -17.33
C GLN A 43 18.65 -8.23 -17.01
N GLU A 44 17.87 -9.07 -17.70
CA GLU A 44 16.45 -9.26 -17.39
C GLU A 44 16.25 -9.89 -16.00
N LEU A 45 17.11 -10.85 -15.62
CA LEU A 45 17.10 -11.45 -14.29
C LEU A 45 17.44 -10.41 -13.22
N ALA A 46 18.46 -9.59 -13.46
CA ALA A 46 18.83 -8.47 -12.58
C ALA A 46 17.68 -7.48 -12.41
N ARG A 47 16.92 -7.17 -13.47
CA ARG A 47 15.70 -6.35 -13.40
C ARG A 47 14.61 -7.00 -12.54
N ILE A 48 14.47 -8.33 -12.58
CA ILE A 48 13.53 -9.05 -11.70
C ILE A 48 13.95 -8.89 -10.23
N PHE A 49 15.22 -9.09 -9.91
CA PHE A 49 15.73 -8.91 -8.55
C PHE A 49 15.52 -7.48 -8.05
N GLN A 50 15.83 -6.49 -8.88
CA GLN A 50 15.59 -5.09 -8.52
C GLN A 50 14.10 -4.78 -8.37
N GLY A 51 13.23 -5.36 -9.19
CA GLY A 51 11.78 -5.22 -9.06
C GLY A 51 11.23 -5.82 -7.76
N ILE A 52 11.84 -6.90 -7.28
CA ILE A 52 11.56 -7.49 -5.96
C ILE A 52 12.00 -6.53 -4.85
N GLN A 53 13.23 -6.03 -4.90
CA GLN A 53 13.77 -5.10 -3.90
C GLN A 53 12.97 -3.79 -3.83
N ALA A 54 12.51 -3.30 -4.98
CA ALA A 54 11.63 -2.13 -5.07
C ALA A 54 10.19 -2.42 -4.58
N GLY A 55 9.84 -3.70 -4.31
CA GLY A 55 8.50 -4.14 -3.92
C GLY A 55 7.47 -4.02 -5.05
N GLU A 56 7.91 -3.92 -6.30
CA GLU A 56 7.04 -3.90 -7.49
C GLU A 56 6.63 -5.31 -7.90
N ILE A 57 7.52 -6.29 -7.74
CA ILE A 57 7.23 -7.70 -7.91
C ILE A 57 6.83 -8.29 -6.56
N ARG A 58 5.68 -8.95 -6.53
CA ARG A 58 5.08 -9.54 -5.33
C ARG A 58 4.58 -10.94 -5.63
N ILE A 59 4.63 -11.82 -4.64
CA ILE A 59 4.16 -13.21 -4.72
C ILE A 59 2.76 -13.34 -4.12
N GLY A 60 1.98 -14.28 -4.59
CA GLY A 60 0.68 -14.65 -4.04
C GLY A 60 -0.47 -13.75 -4.47
N SER A 61 -1.56 -13.79 -3.70
CA SER A 61 -2.80 -13.06 -3.96
C SER A 61 -2.85 -11.72 -3.21
N LYS A 62 -3.88 -10.89 -3.51
CA LYS A 62 -4.16 -9.61 -2.83
C LYS A 62 -2.99 -8.61 -2.80
N LYS A 63 -2.15 -8.64 -3.84
CA LYS A 63 -0.95 -7.80 -3.98
C LYS A 63 -1.24 -6.30 -3.87
N THR A 64 -2.41 -5.84 -4.33
CA THR A 64 -2.86 -4.46 -4.24
C THR A 64 -3.28 -4.04 -2.82
N ARG A 65 -3.44 -5.01 -1.92
CA ARG A 65 -3.77 -4.79 -0.49
C ARG A 65 -2.55 -4.83 0.43
N GLY A 66 -1.34 -4.84 -0.13
CA GLY A 66 -0.10 -4.85 0.64
C GLY A 66 0.55 -6.22 0.82
N PHE A 67 -0.13 -7.32 0.46
CA PHE A 67 0.40 -8.67 0.64
C PHE A 67 1.46 -9.05 -0.38
N GLY A 68 2.28 -10.06 -0.02
CA GLY A 68 3.23 -10.71 -0.91
C GLY A 68 4.49 -9.89 -1.22
N GLN A 69 4.79 -8.87 -0.45
CA GLN A 69 6.04 -8.14 -0.56
C GLN A 69 7.13 -8.90 0.20
N PHE A 70 8.27 -9.08 -0.41
CA PHE A 70 9.45 -9.67 0.18
C PHE A 70 10.69 -8.93 -0.27
N LYS A 71 11.82 -9.22 0.36
CA LYS A 71 13.13 -8.68 -0.01
C LYS A 71 14.10 -9.82 -0.16
N ILE A 72 15.03 -9.68 -1.06
CA ILE A 72 16.18 -10.55 -1.18
C ILE A 72 17.21 -10.07 -0.16
N GLU A 73 17.64 -10.94 0.74
CA GLU A 73 18.69 -10.64 1.74
C GLU A 73 20.09 -10.94 1.17
N SER A 74 20.20 -12.01 0.39
CA SER A 74 21.46 -12.42 -0.24
C SER A 74 21.19 -13.23 -1.51
N ILE A 75 22.12 -13.20 -2.43
CA ILE A 75 22.19 -14.08 -3.59
C ILE A 75 23.54 -14.80 -3.55
N GLY A 76 23.51 -16.13 -3.51
CA GLY A 76 24.67 -16.95 -3.81
C GLY A 76 24.59 -17.39 -5.27
N GLU A 77 25.71 -17.35 -5.97
CA GLU A 77 25.79 -17.74 -7.39
C GLU A 77 26.82 -18.84 -7.58
N LYS A 78 26.48 -19.79 -8.44
CA LYS A 78 27.40 -20.84 -8.91
C LYS A 78 27.23 -21.05 -10.40
N ASN A 79 28.33 -21.04 -11.11
CA ASN A 79 28.37 -21.27 -12.53
C ASN A 79 28.83 -22.71 -12.82
N TYR A 80 28.02 -23.43 -13.59
CA TYR A 80 28.32 -24.82 -14.01
C TYR A 80 28.64 -24.83 -15.50
N THR A 81 29.74 -25.47 -15.83
CA THR A 81 30.24 -25.63 -17.19
C THR A 81 30.52 -27.11 -17.49
N LYS A 82 31.03 -27.41 -18.69
CA LYS A 82 31.47 -28.77 -19.05
C LYS A 82 32.52 -29.36 -18.10
N ASP A 83 33.30 -28.50 -17.46
CA ASP A 83 34.44 -28.90 -16.63
C ASP A 83 33.99 -29.26 -15.20
N ASN A 84 32.91 -28.71 -14.70
CA ASN A 84 32.42 -28.89 -13.33
C ASN A 84 30.94 -29.31 -13.24
N TYR A 85 30.35 -29.80 -14.35
CA TYR A 85 28.92 -30.17 -14.38
C TYR A 85 28.53 -31.29 -13.36
N LEU A 86 29.46 -32.10 -12.93
CA LEU A 86 29.21 -33.14 -11.90
C LEU A 86 28.81 -32.51 -10.57
N GLU A 87 29.26 -31.31 -10.27
CA GLU A 87 28.89 -30.56 -9.06
C GLU A 87 27.44 -30.08 -9.09
N TYR A 88 26.82 -30.00 -10.26
CA TYR A 88 25.44 -29.63 -10.43
C TYR A 88 24.48 -30.67 -9.79
N ALA A 89 24.86 -31.93 -9.72
CA ALA A 89 24.05 -33.00 -9.07
C ALA A 89 23.67 -32.64 -7.62
N ASP A 90 24.51 -31.88 -6.93
CA ASP A 90 24.32 -31.45 -5.54
C ASP A 90 23.94 -29.95 -5.43
N ALA A 91 23.50 -29.33 -6.53
CA ALA A 91 23.18 -27.91 -6.56
C ALA A 91 22.04 -27.50 -5.59
N TYR A 92 21.17 -28.45 -5.22
CA TYR A 92 20.06 -28.24 -4.29
C TYR A 92 20.40 -28.55 -2.83
N ASP A 93 21.64 -28.95 -2.53
CA ASP A 93 22.10 -29.13 -1.16
C ASP A 93 22.35 -27.76 -0.51
N GLU A 94 21.56 -27.43 0.51
CA GLU A 94 21.65 -26.15 1.23
C GLU A 94 23.05 -25.89 1.80
N ALA A 95 23.72 -26.91 2.29
CA ALA A 95 25.09 -26.81 2.84
C ALA A 95 26.10 -26.24 1.84
N ARG A 96 25.88 -26.42 0.55
CA ARG A 96 26.75 -25.90 -0.50
C ARG A 96 26.64 -24.38 -0.69
N TRP A 97 25.57 -23.78 -0.19
CA TRP A 97 25.30 -22.36 -0.31
C TRP A 97 25.72 -21.56 0.93
N GLU A 98 25.98 -22.22 2.08
CA GLU A 98 26.30 -21.57 3.35
C GLU A 98 27.50 -20.62 3.28
N ASN A 99 28.49 -20.93 2.44
CA ASN A 99 29.73 -20.18 2.27
C ASN A 99 29.80 -19.42 0.92
N CYS A 100 28.71 -19.30 0.18
CA CYS A 100 28.69 -18.53 -1.05
C CYS A 100 28.82 -17.04 -0.76
N GLU A 101 29.66 -16.36 -1.53
CA GLU A 101 29.73 -14.90 -1.51
C GLU A 101 28.37 -14.32 -1.90
N ASN A 102 27.99 -13.22 -1.21
CA ASN A 102 26.74 -12.55 -1.51
C ASN A 102 26.93 -11.55 -2.66
N VAL A 103 26.47 -11.92 -3.83
CA VAL A 103 26.56 -11.12 -5.07
C VAL A 103 25.30 -10.29 -5.36
N LEU A 104 24.45 -10.07 -4.37
CA LEU A 104 23.20 -9.30 -4.54
C LEU A 104 23.46 -7.89 -5.08
N LYS A 105 24.49 -7.22 -4.58
CA LYS A 105 24.82 -5.85 -4.98
C LYS A 105 25.22 -5.78 -6.46
N GLU A 106 26.04 -6.69 -6.92
CA GLU A 106 26.49 -6.81 -8.29
C GLU A 106 25.29 -6.98 -9.24
N TRP A 107 24.37 -7.88 -8.90
CA TRP A 107 23.13 -8.09 -9.64
C TRP A 107 22.26 -6.83 -9.70
N LEU A 108 22.12 -6.10 -8.59
CA LEU A 108 21.31 -4.89 -8.58
C LEU A 108 21.96 -3.75 -9.39
N ASP A 109 23.27 -3.57 -9.31
CA ASP A 109 24.01 -2.51 -10.00
C ASP A 109 23.94 -2.65 -11.53
N GLN A 110 23.95 -3.89 -12.06
CA GLN A 110 23.85 -4.15 -13.52
C GLN A 110 22.42 -4.11 -14.08
N SER A 111 21.40 -3.99 -13.23
CA SER A 111 19.99 -4.19 -13.66
C SER A 111 19.49 -3.16 -14.68
N GLY A 112 20.03 -1.95 -14.70
CA GLY A 112 19.48 -0.86 -15.52
C GLY A 112 17.99 -0.61 -15.24
N TRP A 113 17.56 -0.81 -13.97
CA TRP A 113 16.15 -0.77 -13.59
C TRP A 113 15.54 0.61 -13.74
N ILE A 114 14.37 0.66 -14.37
CA ILE A 114 13.52 1.85 -14.43
C ILE A 114 12.29 1.60 -13.58
N PRO A 115 12.05 2.39 -12.51
CA PRO A 115 10.88 2.23 -11.65
C PRO A 115 9.57 2.30 -12.46
N LYS A 116 8.73 1.30 -12.29
CA LYS A 116 7.41 1.23 -12.94
C LYS A 116 6.28 1.77 -12.05
N MET A 117 6.64 2.32 -10.90
CA MET A 117 5.69 2.96 -9.97
C MET A 117 6.22 4.30 -9.50
N VAL A 118 5.34 5.27 -9.34
CA VAL A 118 5.59 6.50 -8.59
C VAL A 118 5.39 6.17 -7.12
N GLN A 119 6.34 6.50 -6.27
CA GLN A 119 6.26 6.30 -4.82
C GLN A 119 5.83 7.60 -4.15
N ILE A 120 4.83 7.53 -3.28
CA ILE A 120 4.33 8.68 -2.51
C ILE A 120 4.43 8.31 -1.04
N GLU A 121 5.13 9.13 -0.27
CA GLU A 121 5.28 9.00 1.16
C GLU A 121 4.65 10.21 1.86
N VAL A 122 3.76 9.93 2.82
CA VAL A 122 3.01 10.95 3.55
C VAL A 122 3.27 10.78 5.04
N PRO A 123 4.15 11.62 5.64
CA PRO A 123 4.36 11.63 7.07
C PRO A 123 3.12 12.17 7.80
N LEU A 124 2.66 11.44 8.81
CA LEU A 124 1.43 11.71 9.54
C LEU A 124 1.62 11.58 11.05
N GLN A 125 1.04 12.52 11.79
CA GLN A 125 0.88 12.48 13.23
C GLN A 125 -0.58 12.16 13.56
N LEU A 126 -0.83 11.11 14.34
CA LEU A 126 -2.17 10.76 14.82
C LEU A 126 -2.67 11.83 15.79
N LYS A 127 -3.86 12.35 15.55
CA LYS A 127 -4.59 13.27 16.44
C LYS A 127 -5.67 12.52 17.19
N GLY A 128 -5.59 12.56 18.52
CA GLY A 128 -6.49 11.78 19.36
C GLY A 128 -6.24 10.28 19.21
N GLY A 129 -7.30 9.50 19.12
CA GLY A 129 -7.20 8.05 19.02
C GLY A 129 -7.57 7.50 17.65
N ILE A 130 -7.28 6.20 17.45
CA ILE A 130 -7.66 5.47 16.25
C ILE A 130 -8.48 4.23 16.63
N SER A 131 -9.46 3.89 15.80
CA SER A 131 -10.29 2.70 15.98
C SER A 131 -10.40 1.92 14.68
N ILE A 132 -9.52 0.95 14.50
CA ILE A 132 -9.62 -0.08 13.46
C ILE A 132 -9.73 -1.40 14.21
N ARG A 133 -10.92 -1.97 14.22
CA ARG A 133 -11.27 -3.01 15.18
C ARG A 133 -10.68 -4.35 14.83
N GLN A 134 -10.04 -4.94 15.82
CA GLN A 134 -9.75 -6.36 15.91
C GLN A 134 -10.81 -7.00 16.82
N TYR A 135 -11.28 -8.19 16.48
CA TYR A 135 -12.17 -8.93 17.37
C TYR A 135 -11.40 -9.44 18.57
N ALA A 136 -12.00 -9.34 19.77
CA ALA A 136 -11.46 -9.94 20.98
C ALA A 136 -11.36 -11.46 20.78
N ALA A 137 -10.16 -12.00 20.97
CA ALA A 137 -9.91 -13.43 20.83
C ALA A 137 -10.16 -14.19 22.14
N ARG A 138 -10.19 -13.49 23.29
CA ARG A 138 -10.27 -14.10 24.62
C ARG A 138 -11.37 -13.47 25.46
N LYS A 139 -11.99 -14.30 26.30
CA LYS A 139 -12.97 -13.83 27.29
C LYS A 139 -12.26 -12.92 28.32
N GLY A 140 -12.79 -11.70 28.53
CA GLY A 140 -12.21 -10.70 29.42
C GLY A 140 -11.37 -9.61 28.75
N GLU A 141 -11.12 -9.74 27.45
CA GLU A 141 -10.54 -8.64 26.65
C GLU A 141 -11.55 -7.50 26.46
N PRO A 142 -11.07 -6.28 26.16
CA PRO A 142 -11.96 -5.17 25.81
C PRO A 142 -12.84 -5.51 24.61
N ASP A 143 -14.11 -5.04 24.63
CA ASP A 143 -15.09 -5.26 23.55
C ASP A 143 -14.61 -4.73 22.19
N PHE A 144 -13.82 -3.65 22.23
CA PHE A 144 -13.19 -3.05 21.05
C PHE A 144 -11.70 -2.88 21.28
N THR A 145 -10.92 -3.52 20.44
CA THR A 145 -9.46 -3.42 20.46
C THR A 145 -8.97 -2.92 19.12
N GLN A 146 -8.05 -1.95 19.13
CA GLN A 146 -7.36 -1.51 17.93
C GLN A 146 -6.51 -2.65 17.37
N LEU A 147 -6.54 -2.82 16.05
CA LEU A 147 -5.72 -3.78 15.33
C LEU A 147 -4.23 -3.52 15.58
N THR A 148 -3.53 -4.60 15.90
CA THR A 148 -2.08 -4.59 16.11
C THR A 148 -1.42 -5.71 15.32
N ASP A 149 -0.19 -5.48 14.89
CA ASP A 149 0.73 -6.48 14.38
C ASP A 149 1.90 -6.61 15.35
N HIS A 150 2.17 -7.81 15.89
CA HIS A 150 3.17 -8.04 16.94
C HIS A 150 3.11 -7.03 18.10
N GLY A 151 1.90 -6.60 18.48
CA GLY A 151 1.67 -5.62 19.56
C GLY A 151 1.84 -4.14 19.16
N ILE A 152 2.26 -3.85 17.95
CA ILE A 152 2.37 -2.50 17.39
C ILE A 152 1.04 -2.14 16.72
N PRO A 153 0.42 -0.99 17.05
CA PRO A 153 -0.81 -0.59 16.38
C PRO A 153 -0.56 -0.28 14.90
N VAL A 154 -1.43 -0.80 14.04
CA VAL A 154 -1.30 -0.65 12.59
C VAL A 154 -2.56 -0.06 11.96
N VAL A 155 -2.37 0.59 10.81
CA VAL A 155 -3.44 1.00 9.92
C VAL A 155 -3.31 0.21 8.62
N PRO A 156 -4.20 -0.75 8.36
CA PRO A 156 -4.18 -1.52 7.12
C PRO A 156 -4.30 -0.62 5.89
N GLY A 157 -3.56 -0.95 4.84
CA GLY A 157 -3.65 -0.24 3.56
C GLY A 157 -5.07 -0.19 2.99
N THR A 158 -5.90 -1.20 3.29
CA THR A 158 -7.32 -1.23 2.90
C THR A 158 -8.17 -0.19 3.60
N SER A 159 -7.85 0.16 4.85
CA SER A 159 -8.54 1.22 5.60
C SER A 159 -8.23 2.59 4.99
N PHE A 160 -6.97 2.86 4.69
CA PHE A 160 -6.57 4.06 3.96
C PHE A 160 -7.18 4.11 2.55
N ALA A 161 -7.06 3.03 1.78
CA ALA A 161 -7.59 2.96 0.42
C ALA A 161 -9.10 3.22 0.37
N GLY A 162 -9.85 2.65 1.30
CA GLY A 162 -11.30 2.87 1.41
C GLY A 162 -11.67 4.32 1.73
N ALA A 163 -10.98 4.94 2.68
CA ALA A 163 -11.20 6.34 3.04
C ALA A 163 -10.81 7.28 1.91
N ILE A 164 -9.63 7.10 1.32
CA ILE A 164 -9.11 7.91 0.21
C ILE A 164 -10.00 7.77 -1.04
N ARG A 165 -10.40 6.54 -1.42
CA ARG A 165 -11.34 6.30 -2.52
C ARG A 165 -12.64 7.07 -2.33
N HIS A 166 -13.19 7.05 -1.11
CA HIS A 166 -14.42 7.79 -0.81
C HIS A 166 -14.21 9.30 -0.89
N ARG A 167 -13.09 9.81 -0.35
CA ARG A 167 -12.77 11.24 -0.40
C ARG A 167 -12.58 11.73 -1.83
N ILE A 168 -11.83 11.00 -2.65
CA ILE A 168 -11.67 11.32 -4.08
C ILE A 168 -13.03 11.38 -4.77
N LYS A 169 -13.90 10.39 -4.52
CA LYS A 169 -15.26 10.41 -5.08
C LYS A 169 -16.01 11.68 -4.68
N THR A 170 -15.96 12.08 -3.42
CA THR A 170 -16.60 13.30 -2.92
C THR A 170 -16.03 14.55 -3.62
N ILE A 171 -14.70 14.67 -3.68
CA ILE A 171 -14.03 15.81 -4.36
C ILE A 171 -14.49 15.91 -5.82
N LEU A 172 -14.48 14.80 -6.57
CA LEU A 172 -14.89 14.79 -7.97
C LEU A 172 -16.38 15.13 -8.16
N GLN A 173 -17.25 14.67 -7.25
CA GLN A 173 -18.67 15.01 -7.27
C GLN A 173 -18.90 16.50 -6.98
N GLU A 174 -18.21 17.05 -5.98
CA GLU A 174 -18.28 18.48 -5.64
C GLU A 174 -17.79 19.34 -6.81
N LEU A 175 -16.67 18.99 -7.43
CA LEU A 175 -16.16 19.68 -8.61
C LEU A 175 -17.16 19.65 -9.78
N LYS A 176 -17.77 18.50 -10.05
CA LYS A 176 -18.80 18.36 -11.08
C LYS A 176 -20.01 19.25 -10.77
N ASN A 177 -20.45 19.30 -9.51
CA ASN A 177 -21.59 20.10 -9.07
C ASN A 177 -21.31 21.61 -9.15
N THR A 178 -20.05 22.03 -9.02
CA THR A 178 -19.63 23.43 -9.20
C THR A 178 -19.36 23.83 -10.65
N GLY A 179 -19.66 22.96 -11.60
CA GLY A 179 -19.55 23.23 -13.04
C GLY A 179 -18.20 22.85 -13.67
N ALA A 180 -17.35 22.13 -12.95
CA ALA A 180 -16.12 21.60 -13.56
C ALA A 180 -16.42 20.46 -14.55
N THR A 181 -15.79 20.53 -15.72
CA THR A 181 -15.82 19.44 -16.69
C THR A 181 -14.68 18.47 -16.36
N LEU A 182 -15.02 17.24 -16.01
CA LEU A 182 -14.05 16.16 -15.77
C LEU A 182 -13.67 15.48 -17.10
N PRO A 183 -12.44 14.98 -17.25
CA PRO A 183 -12.00 14.29 -18.48
C PRO A 183 -12.75 12.98 -18.73
N LYS A 184 -13.28 12.37 -17.66
CA LYS A 184 -14.11 11.16 -17.69
C LYS A 184 -15.18 11.24 -16.61
N GLU A 185 -16.19 10.36 -16.66
CA GLU A 185 -17.12 10.23 -15.54
C GLU A 185 -16.38 9.85 -14.25
N TYR A 186 -16.75 10.46 -13.13
CA TYR A 186 -16.05 10.28 -11.85
C TYR A 186 -16.00 8.81 -11.38
N SER A 187 -17.01 8.01 -11.75
CA SER A 187 -17.02 6.56 -11.46
C SER A 187 -15.92 5.83 -12.23
N GLU A 188 -15.73 6.17 -13.50
CA GLU A 188 -14.67 5.60 -14.34
C GLU A 188 -13.28 5.96 -13.81
N ILE A 189 -13.08 7.19 -13.37
CA ILE A 189 -11.83 7.64 -12.74
C ILE A 189 -11.53 6.82 -11.48
N ILE A 190 -12.52 6.60 -10.65
CA ILE A 190 -12.39 5.77 -9.44
C ILE A 190 -12.06 4.33 -9.81
N ASP A 191 -12.67 3.80 -10.86
CA ASP A 191 -12.44 2.43 -11.31
C ASP A 191 -11.03 2.26 -11.92
N ILE A 192 -10.53 3.24 -12.66
CA ILE A 192 -9.15 3.27 -13.14
C ILE A 192 -8.18 3.35 -11.96
N ALA A 193 -8.42 4.21 -10.97
CA ALA A 193 -7.53 4.42 -9.84
C ALA A 193 -7.48 3.21 -8.89
N PHE A 194 -8.64 2.69 -8.48
CA PHE A 194 -8.74 1.68 -7.42
C PHE A 194 -9.13 0.29 -7.90
N GLY A 195 -9.33 0.12 -9.20
CA GLY A 195 -9.79 -1.14 -9.78
C GLY A 195 -11.27 -1.41 -9.55
N TYR A 196 -11.78 -2.34 -10.31
CA TYR A 196 -13.16 -2.83 -10.19
C TYR A 196 -13.25 -4.31 -10.50
N VAL A 197 -14.31 -4.93 -10.04
CA VAL A 197 -14.72 -6.27 -10.41
C VAL A 197 -16.19 -6.20 -10.78
N ASP A 198 -16.49 -6.46 -12.04
CA ASP A 198 -17.84 -6.67 -12.55
C ASP A 198 -17.95 -8.12 -13.04
N LYS A 199 -19.18 -8.64 -13.19
CA LYS A 199 -19.46 -10.06 -13.49
C LYS A 199 -18.64 -10.64 -14.67
N LYS A 200 -18.21 -9.80 -15.62
CA LYS A 200 -17.49 -10.22 -16.83
C LYS A 200 -16.12 -9.55 -17.00
N ARG A 201 -15.78 -8.54 -16.20
CA ARG A 201 -14.56 -7.75 -16.35
C ARG A 201 -13.98 -7.41 -14.98
N ALA A 202 -12.68 -7.50 -14.86
CA ALA A 202 -11.97 -7.06 -13.67
C ALA A 202 -10.74 -6.26 -14.07
N CYS A 203 -10.48 -5.17 -13.36
CA CYS A 203 -9.28 -4.37 -13.52
C CYS A 203 -8.60 -4.22 -12.15
N SER A 204 -7.29 -4.47 -12.11
CA SER A 204 -6.52 -4.29 -10.89
C SER A 204 -6.35 -2.81 -10.58
N SER A 205 -6.29 -2.46 -9.28
CA SER A 205 -5.98 -1.11 -8.83
C SER A 205 -4.64 -0.60 -9.41
N ASN A 206 -4.61 0.66 -9.82
CA ASN A 206 -3.39 1.37 -10.15
C ASN A 206 -2.72 1.97 -8.91
N ILE A 207 -3.49 2.21 -7.85
CA ILE A 207 -3.01 2.71 -6.56
C ILE A 207 -2.85 1.53 -5.60
N ILE A 208 -1.68 1.42 -4.99
CA ILE A 208 -1.36 0.43 -3.97
C ILE A 208 -1.01 1.20 -2.70
N ILE A 209 -1.69 0.91 -1.60
CA ILE A 209 -1.42 1.53 -0.30
C ILE A 209 -0.99 0.43 0.66
N ASN A 210 0.17 0.61 1.26
CA ASN A 210 0.71 -0.35 2.22
C ASN A 210 0.08 -0.15 3.60
N GLU A 211 0.17 -1.19 4.42
CA GLU A 211 -0.04 -1.07 5.85
C GLU A 211 0.98 -0.12 6.46
N SER A 212 0.58 0.59 7.52
CA SER A 212 1.42 1.55 8.21
C SER A 212 1.40 1.30 9.71
N GLU A 213 2.57 1.08 10.31
CA GLU A 213 2.75 1.01 11.75
C GLU A 213 2.64 2.40 12.39
N ILE A 214 1.97 2.47 13.54
CA ILE A 214 1.90 3.70 14.32
C ILE A 214 2.98 3.63 15.41
N LYS A 215 4.08 4.32 15.18
CA LYS A 215 5.23 4.35 16.10
C LYS A 215 5.00 5.35 17.23
N ASN A 216 5.54 5.04 18.41
CA ASN A 216 5.47 5.88 19.62
C ASN A 216 4.03 6.20 20.08
N ALA A 217 3.05 5.36 19.72
CA ALA A 217 1.69 5.50 20.19
C ALA A 217 1.55 5.00 21.63
N LYS A 218 0.69 5.67 22.37
CA LYS A 218 0.35 5.30 23.76
C LYS A 218 -0.96 4.54 23.81
N GLN A 219 -0.97 3.39 24.47
CA GLN A 219 -2.17 2.63 24.70
C GLN A 219 -3.09 3.37 25.65
N LEU A 220 -4.37 3.47 25.31
CA LEU A 220 -5.42 4.04 26.13
C LEU A 220 -6.58 3.05 26.24
N THR A 221 -6.94 2.70 27.46
CA THR A 221 -8.12 1.86 27.75
C THR A 221 -9.18 2.70 28.43
N MET A 222 -10.40 2.69 27.91
CA MET A 222 -11.51 3.48 28.43
C MET A 222 -12.75 2.63 28.55
N MET A 223 -13.56 2.94 29.57
CA MET A 223 -14.93 2.47 29.64
C MET A 223 -15.87 3.54 29.10
N ARG A 224 -16.78 3.14 28.24
CA ARG A 224 -17.77 4.02 27.61
C ARG A 224 -19.16 3.47 27.80
N THR A 225 -20.14 4.37 27.85
CA THR A 225 -21.54 4.00 27.92
C THR A 225 -22.36 4.77 26.89
N GLY A 226 -23.47 4.18 26.47
CA GLY A 226 -24.47 4.88 25.66
C GLY A 226 -25.44 5.64 26.52
N VAL A 227 -25.70 6.90 26.16
CA VAL A 227 -26.70 7.73 26.84
C VAL A 227 -27.93 7.89 25.94
N SER A 228 -29.14 7.71 26.50
CA SER A 228 -30.39 8.01 25.84
C SER A 228 -30.58 9.51 25.75
N ARG A 229 -30.80 10.05 24.53
CA ARG A 229 -31.06 11.48 24.36
C ARG A 229 -32.42 11.91 24.92
N LEU A 230 -33.38 11.01 24.97
CA LEU A 230 -34.73 11.29 25.47
C LEU A 230 -34.78 11.31 26.99
N GLU A 231 -34.13 10.33 27.61
CA GLU A 231 -34.18 10.13 29.06
C GLU A 231 -33.02 10.78 29.79
N SER A 232 -31.99 11.24 29.04
CA SER A 232 -30.70 11.74 29.58
C SER A 232 -30.04 10.77 30.56
N ALA A 233 -30.39 9.49 30.46
CA ALA A 233 -29.95 8.40 31.33
C ALA A 233 -29.06 7.42 30.57
N VAL A 234 -28.25 6.68 31.29
CA VAL A 234 -27.43 5.59 30.73
C VAL A 234 -28.36 4.47 30.26
N LYS A 235 -28.13 3.98 29.06
CA LYS A 235 -28.84 2.81 28.50
C LYS A 235 -28.35 1.54 29.17
N ASP A 236 -29.27 0.70 29.61
CA ASP A 236 -28.92 -0.62 30.14
C ASP A 236 -28.18 -1.46 29.09
N GLY A 237 -27.13 -2.16 29.50
CA GLY A 237 -26.29 -2.99 28.63
C GLY A 237 -25.43 -2.23 27.66
N ALA A 238 -25.36 -0.90 27.71
CA ALA A 238 -24.58 -0.08 26.79
C ALA A 238 -23.15 0.24 27.27
N LEU A 239 -22.73 -0.37 28.40
CA LEU A 239 -21.37 -0.24 28.89
C LEU A 239 -20.43 -1.13 28.07
N TYR A 240 -19.35 -0.54 27.51
CA TYR A 240 -18.32 -1.29 26.79
C TYR A 240 -16.94 -0.77 27.11
N LYS A 241 -15.96 -1.66 27.02
CA LYS A 241 -14.54 -1.37 27.23
C LYS A 241 -13.84 -1.24 25.89
N GLU A 242 -13.16 -0.14 25.69
CA GLU A 242 -12.40 0.15 24.46
C GLU A 242 -10.91 0.24 24.77
N LYS A 243 -10.09 -0.48 24.00
CA LYS A 243 -8.63 -0.36 23.96
C LYS A 243 -8.25 0.29 22.64
N THR A 244 -7.72 1.51 22.71
CA THR A 244 -7.26 2.29 21.56
C THR A 244 -5.82 2.74 21.76
N TYR A 245 -5.26 3.38 20.76
CA TYR A 245 -3.97 4.04 20.85
C TYR A 245 -4.13 5.50 20.48
N VAL A 246 -3.40 6.34 21.20
CA VAL A 246 -3.40 7.80 21.01
C VAL A 246 -1.98 8.27 20.79
N ASP A 247 -1.84 9.45 20.22
CA ASP A 247 -0.57 10.01 19.77
C ASP A 247 0.11 9.08 18.73
N GLY A 248 1.39 9.23 18.53
CA GLY A 248 2.15 8.40 17.62
C GLY A 248 2.20 8.95 16.19
N LYS A 249 3.17 8.44 15.45
CA LYS A 249 3.51 8.88 14.12
C LYS A 249 3.52 7.68 13.17
N LEU A 250 3.17 7.93 11.93
CA LEU A 250 3.25 6.92 10.88
C LEU A 250 3.62 7.56 9.53
N SER A 251 4.12 6.75 8.62
CA SER A 251 4.32 7.15 7.24
C SER A 251 3.42 6.32 6.34
N LEU A 252 2.41 6.96 5.74
CA LEU A 252 1.60 6.31 4.73
C LEU A 252 2.42 6.21 3.44
N LYS A 253 2.56 4.99 2.92
CA LYS A 253 3.25 4.71 1.65
C LYS A 253 2.25 4.26 0.60
N ALA A 254 2.07 5.11 -0.41
CA ALA A 254 1.26 4.81 -1.58
C ALA A 254 2.16 4.67 -2.82
N ARG A 255 1.74 3.84 -3.77
CA ARG A 255 2.41 3.66 -5.06
C ARG A 255 1.39 3.72 -6.17
N VAL A 256 1.73 4.39 -7.25
CA VAL A 256 0.90 4.51 -8.45
C VAL A 256 1.64 3.89 -9.62
N LYS A 257 1.01 2.97 -10.34
CA LYS A 257 1.61 2.30 -11.51
C LYS A 257 1.78 3.28 -12.66
N LYS A 258 2.97 3.27 -13.28
CA LYS A 258 3.30 4.01 -14.52
C LYS A 258 2.87 3.21 -15.75
N GLY A 259 2.58 3.89 -16.85
CA GLY A 259 2.58 3.32 -18.19
C GLY A 259 1.30 2.64 -18.68
N LYS A 260 0.25 2.47 -17.85
CA LYS A 260 -1.03 1.96 -18.38
C LYS A 260 -1.80 3.01 -19.19
N CYS A 261 -1.73 4.27 -18.80
CA CYS A 261 -2.26 5.42 -19.48
C CYS A 261 -1.42 6.63 -19.03
N PRO A 262 -0.35 7.01 -19.74
CA PRO A 262 0.56 8.07 -19.31
C PRO A 262 -0.14 9.42 -19.07
N GLU A 263 -1.19 9.72 -19.81
CA GLU A 263 -2.01 10.92 -19.64
C GLU A 263 -2.86 10.85 -18.36
N ASP A 264 -3.37 9.67 -18.00
CA ASP A 264 -4.17 9.46 -16.80
C ASP A 264 -3.30 9.40 -15.53
N GLU A 265 -2.02 9.04 -15.64
CA GLU A 265 -1.12 8.84 -14.49
C GLU A 265 -0.93 10.13 -13.68
N LYS A 266 -0.53 11.22 -14.31
CA LYS A 266 -0.32 12.52 -13.65
C LYS A 266 -1.61 13.03 -13.02
N TRP A 267 -2.71 12.84 -13.72
CA TRP A 267 -4.02 13.24 -13.27
C TRP A 267 -4.48 12.43 -12.05
N ILE A 268 -4.31 11.10 -12.09
CA ILE A 268 -4.61 10.21 -10.95
C ILE A 268 -3.76 10.58 -9.73
N ILE A 269 -2.46 10.84 -9.92
CA ILE A 269 -1.56 11.28 -8.85
C ILE A 269 -2.04 12.60 -8.26
N GLY A 270 -2.39 13.58 -9.09
CA GLY A 270 -2.87 14.87 -8.62
C GLY A 270 -4.14 14.79 -7.79
N VAL A 271 -5.12 14.00 -8.23
CA VAL A 271 -6.36 13.76 -7.46
C VAL A 271 -6.10 13.00 -6.17
N LEU A 272 -5.19 12.02 -6.21
CA LEU A 272 -4.75 11.30 -5.01
C LEU A 272 -4.12 12.27 -4.00
N LEU A 273 -3.25 13.17 -4.46
CA LEU A 273 -2.60 14.17 -3.62
C LEU A 273 -3.60 15.12 -2.94
N LEU A 274 -4.69 15.51 -3.62
CA LEU A 274 -5.76 16.29 -2.98
C LEU A 274 -6.34 15.56 -1.77
N ALA A 275 -6.66 14.28 -1.91
CA ALA A 275 -7.18 13.48 -0.80
C ALA A 275 -6.12 13.24 0.30
N LEU A 276 -4.84 13.12 -0.05
CA LEU A 276 -3.75 12.97 0.91
C LEU A 276 -3.48 14.28 1.68
N LYS A 277 -3.62 15.43 1.03
CA LYS A 277 -3.60 16.75 1.72
C LYS A 277 -4.77 16.90 2.68
N ASP A 278 -5.96 16.45 2.30
CA ASP A 278 -7.11 16.41 3.20
C ASP A 278 -6.87 15.50 4.42
N LEU A 279 -6.17 14.39 4.22
CA LEU A 279 -5.77 13.51 5.32
C LEU A 279 -4.78 14.21 6.27
N GLN A 280 -3.77 14.92 5.75
CA GLN A 280 -2.81 15.69 6.54
C GLN A 280 -3.46 16.89 7.27
N ASN A 281 -4.51 17.44 6.72
CA ASN A 281 -5.20 18.61 7.30
C ASN A 281 -6.36 18.23 8.22
N GLY A 282 -6.60 16.92 8.45
CA GLY A 282 -7.68 16.45 9.32
C GLY A 282 -9.08 16.51 8.69
N PHE A 283 -9.21 16.76 7.39
CA PHE A 283 -10.50 16.72 6.67
C PHE A 283 -10.93 15.32 6.26
N LEU A 284 -10.02 14.36 6.36
CA LEU A 284 -10.29 12.95 6.09
C LEU A 284 -9.93 12.11 7.32
N ALA A 285 -10.94 11.42 7.87
CA ALA A 285 -10.75 10.48 8.97
C ALA A 285 -10.71 9.03 8.46
N VAL A 286 -9.91 8.18 9.12
CA VAL A 286 -9.71 6.77 8.77
C VAL A 286 -10.11 5.85 9.90
N GLY A 287 -10.83 4.79 9.59
CA GLY A 287 -11.28 3.78 10.54
C GLY A 287 -12.71 4.01 11.04
N GLY A 288 -13.00 3.48 12.21
CA GLY A 288 -14.29 3.62 12.87
C GLY A 288 -14.35 4.77 13.87
N GLN A 289 -15.53 5.05 14.38
CA GLN A 289 -15.76 6.07 15.41
C GLN A 289 -15.30 7.50 15.01
N THR A 290 -15.34 7.81 13.72
CA THR A 290 -14.91 9.11 13.20
C THR A 290 -15.79 10.26 13.72
N ALA A 291 -17.07 9.99 13.99
CA ALA A 291 -17.99 10.99 14.56
C ALA A 291 -17.60 11.48 15.96
N ILE A 292 -16.75 10.76 16.67
CA ILE A 292 -16.23 11.16 18.00
C ILE A 292 -14.73 11.53 17.93
N GLY A 293 -14.23 11.88 16.75
CA GLY A 293 -12.86 12.39 16.56
C GLY A 293 -11.77 11.32 16.50
N ARG A 294 -12.12 10.04 16.18
CA ARG A 294 -11.14 9.00 15.94
C ARG A 294 -10.63 9.03 14.51
N GLY A 295 -9.37 8.60 14.33
CA GLY A 295 -8.76 8.42 13.01
C GLY A 295 -8.40 9.71 12.28
N LEU A 296 -8.24 10.81 12.99
CA LEU A 296 -7.78 12.08 12.44
C LEU A 296 -6.25 12.17 12.49
N PHE A 297 -5.69 12.80 11.47
CA PHE A 297 -4.26 13.01 11.35
C PHE A 297 -3.92 14.47 11.12
N SER A 298 -2.67 14.83 11.37
CA SER A 298 -2.06 16.06 10.91
C SER A 298 -0.75 15.75 10.20
N ALA A 299 -0.24 16.70 9.43
CA ALA A 299 1.07 16.57 8.81
C ALA A 299 2.17 16.43 9.88
N ASP A 300 3.11 15.51 9.65
CA ASP A 300 4.38 15.36 10.39
C ASP A 300 5.59 15.61 9.46
N GLY A 301 5.36 16.32 8.38
CA GLY A 301 6.34 16.67 7.36
C GLY A 301 5.71 16.79 5.96
N PRO A 302 6.50 17.21 4.98
CA PRO A 302 6.05 17.33 3.60
C PRO A 302 5.79 15.95 2.96
N ILE A 303 4.92 15.92 1.96
CA ILE A 303 4.73 14.76 1.10
C ILE A 303 5.99 14.61 0.23
N ARG A 304 6.46 13.37 0.06
CA ARG A 304 7.56 13.04 -0.84
C ARG A 304 7.06 12.20 -1.99
N ILE A 305 7.48 12.58 -3.20
CA ILE A 305 7.18 11.84 -4.43
C ILE A 305 8.51 11.40 -5.03
N ASP A 306 8.70 10.09 -5.17
CA ASP A 306 9.99 9.46 -5.58
C ASP A 306 11.19 10.02 -4.75
N GLY A 307 10.96 10.19 -3.43
CA GLY A 307 11.95 10.70 -2.47
C GLY A 307 12.16 12.21 -2.50
N LYS A 308 11.51 12.96 -3.39
CA LYS A 308 11.64 14.41 -3.55
C LYS A 308 10.45 15.15 -2.94
N GLU A 309 10.72 16.30 -2.33
CA GLU A 309 9.74 17.23 -1.78
C GLU A 309 9.37 18.30 -2.81
N GLY A 310 8.22 18.97 -2.63
CA GLY A 310 7.78 20.12 -3.44
C GLY A 310 7.25 19.77 -4.83
N LEU A 311 7.04 18.48 -5.14
CA LEU A 311 6.47 18.06 -6.42
C LEU A 311 4.93 18.02 -6.42
N GLU A 312 4.29 18.13 -5.25
CA GLU A 312 2.83 18.02 -5.12
C GLU A 312 2.09 19.01 -5.98
N ASP A 313 2.52 20.28 -5.95
CA ASP A 313 1.84 21.36 -6.66
C ASP A 313 1.89 21.18 -8.18
N THR A 314 2.96 20.57 -8.69
CA THR A 314 3.08 20.25 -10.12
C THR A 314 2.03 19.22 -10.54
N TYR A 315 1.87 18.14 -9.78
CA TYR A 315 0.87 17.10 -10.08
C TYR A 315 -0.57 17.59 -9.86
N ILE A 316 -0.79 18.40 -8.81
CA ILE A 316 -2.11 19.01 -8.55
C ILE A 316 -2.48 20.00 -9.66
N ALA A 317 -1.54 20.83 -10.09
CA ALA A 317 -1.77 21.76 -11.19
C ALA A 317 -2.11 21.04 -12.51
N GLU A 318 -1.45 19.91 -12.79
CA GLU A 318 -1.76 19.09 -13.95
C GLU A 318 -3.18 18.48 -13.85
N ALA A 319 -3.58 18.01 -12.65
CA ALA A 319 -4.94 17.53 -12.42
C ALA A 319 -5.98 18.64 -12.63
N ILE A 320 -5.74 19.83 -12.10
CA ILE A 320 -6.63 20.99 -12.24
C ILE A 320 -6.72 21.42 -13.71
N LYS A 321 -5.63 21.44 -14.45
CA LYS A 321 -5.60 21.77 -15.88
C LYS A 321 -6.49 20.83 -16.70
N ASN A 322 -6.56 19.56 -16.33
CA ASN A 322 -7.43 18.58 -16.97
C ASN A 322 -8.89 18.67 -16.50
N MET A 323 -9.15 19.33 -15.38
CA MET A 323 -10.51 19.66 -14.89
C MET A 323 -10.87 21.06 -15.34
N ARG A 324 -11.31 21.24 -16.57
CA ARG A 324 -11.70 22.54 -17.06
C ARG A 324 -12.93 23.04 -16.29
N MET A 325 -12.78 24.17 -15.58
CA MET A 325 -13.93 24.93 -15.14
C MET A 325 -14.63 25.48 -16.41
N ASN A 326 -15.91 25.23 -16.57
CA ASN A 326 -16.73 25.94 -17.54
C ASN A 326 -16.82 27.39 -17.05
N GLY A 327 -15.73 28.13 -17.16
CA GLY A 327 -15.64 29.53 -16.84
C GLY A 327 -16.39 30.28 -17.89
N GLY A 328 -17.38 31.05 -17.43
CA GLY A 328 -18.15 31.94 -18.24
C GLY A 328 -17.29 32.81 -19.14
N GLY A 329 -17.31 32.47 -20.40
CA GLY A 329 -17.14 33.49 -21.42
C GLY A 329 -18.38 34.36 -21.41
N LYS A 330 -18.24 35.54 -20.88
CA LYS A 330 -18.92 36.77 -21.30
C LYS A 330 -17.95 37.89 -21.11
#